data_cdfa57aef4a16f6e676aba6f3c6222a1
#
_entry.id   cdfa57aef4a16f6e676aba6f3c6222a1
#
_cell.length_a   1.000
_cell.length_b   1.000
_cell.length_c   1.000
_cell.angle_alpha   90.00
_cell.angle_beta   90.00
_cell.angle_gamma   90.00
#
_symmetry.space_group_name_H-M   'P 1'
#
loop_
_entity.id
_entity.type
_entity.pdbx_description
1 polymer ?
#
loop_
_entity_poly.entity_id
_entity_poly.type
_entity_poly.pdbx_seq_one_letter_code
_entity_poly.pdbx_strand_id
1 'polypeptide(L)'
;MNPNSSYGSPSGPLENVLRYTWHDGQLKGLRPPGYAKILLIGAGGCGCNTVDRMMDTGCMGVECIAVNTDRAHLDTVKSHRSILIGEKTTRGLGAGGNPAIGKAAIEESIGLIEPLLEGCDICFVSAGMGGGTGTAAAPVIADLAQKKGALVVGVVTMPFKHEKGRLSTALDGLNKMRRSSNTVVIVENDRLMGLVPNLAFDEAFKVADTTLANMISGITDTISRPSLINLDFADIRAMMIRGGVTFVGIGQSNAPNRSEEAVIRALNNPLLDVSYEGANGALVHVSGDNSMTLSEVTRSAEIVSEMIDENAYVFWGARVDPALSGMLKVTLLLTGVRSPHLMTGYGLFPVELYNVEPDAGMEERLPIDLGLYQLESND
;
A
#
# COMPACT_ATOMS: atom_id res chain seq x y z
N MET A 1 -44.50 -39.11 -5.80
CA MET A 1 -43.45 -38.95 -6.81
C MET A 1 -43.04 -37.49 -6.81
N ASN A 2 -41.90 -37.18 -6.25
CA ASN A 2 -41.42 -35.81 -6.09
C ASN A 2 -40.11 -35.70 -6.85
N PRO A 3 -40.03 -34.93 -7.95
CA PRO A 3 -38.80 -34.76 -8.73
C PRO A 3 -38.12 -33.44 -8.36
N ASN A 4 -37.29 -33.46 -7.37
CA ASN A 4 -36.28 -32.37 -7.17
C ASN A 4 -35.11 -32.91 -6.34
N SER A 5 -34.29 -33.73 -6.96
CA SER A 5 -32.93 -33.95 -6.49
C SER A 5 -32.02 -33.01 -7.29
N SER A 6 -31.78 -31.82 -6.75
CA SER A 6 -30.73 -30.94 -7.23
C SER A 6 -29.36 -31.51 -6.85
N TYR A 7 -28.63 -31.96 -7.82
CA TYR A 7 -27.21 -32.28 -7.71
C TYR A 7 -26.46 -31.04 -7.23
N GLY A 8 -25.90 -31.08 -6.02
CA GLY A 8 -24.97 -30.10 -5.54
C GLY A 8 -23.68 -30.17 -6.34
N SER A 9 -23.34 -29.09 -7.01
CA SER A 9 -22.03 -28.91 -7.62
C SER A 9 -20.96 -28.98 -6.51
N PRO A 10 -19.80 -29.62 -6.71
CA PRO A 10 -18.73 -29.61 -5.73
C PRO A 10 -18.21 -28.18 -5.58
N SER A 11 -18.42 -27.58 -4.42
CA SER A 11 -17.85 -26.30 -4.07
C SER A 11 -16.32 -26.44 -4.04
N GLY A 12 -15.66 -25.77 -4.97
CA GLY A 12 -14.19 -25.73 -5.01
C GLY A 12 -13.60 -24.88 -3.86
N PRO A 13 -12.29 -24.99 -3.62
CA PRO A 13 -11.63 -24.25 -2.54
C PRO A 13 -11.88 -22.73 -2.55
N LEU A 14 -12.15 -22.15 -3.72
CA LEU A 14 -12.45 -20.73 -3.90
C LEU A 14 -13.83 -20.30 -3.35
N GLU A 15 -14.85 -21.16 -3.40
CA GLU A 15 -16.16 -20.81 -2.85
C GLU A 15 -16.15 -20.73 -1.31
N ASN A 16 -15.26 -21.46 -0.65
CA ASN A 16 -15.08 -21.36 0.79
C ASN A 16 -14.39 -20.06 1.21
N VAL A 17 -13.53 -19.49 0.36
CA VAL A 17 -12.89 -18.18 0.59
C VAL A 17 -13.90 -17.03 0.39
N LEU A 18 -14.82 -17.15 -0.57
CA LEU A 18 -15.84 -16.14 -0.87
C LEU A 18 -17.01 -16.10 0.15
N ARG A 19 -17.14 -17.07 1.04
CA ARG A 19 -18.15 -17.08 2.11
C ARG A 19 -17.85 -16.15 3.28
N TYR A 20 -16.67 -15.55 3.33
CA TYR A 20 -16.32 -14.56 4.36
C TYR A 20 -16.75 -13.17 3.89
N THR A 21 -18.07 -12.97 3.74
CA THR A 21 -18.64 -11.66 3.49
C THR A 21 -18.90 -10.96 4.82
N TRP A 22 -18.55 -9.67 4.85
CA TRP A 22 -18.91 -8.78 5.94
C TRP A 22 -20.44 -8.60 5.94
N HIS A 23 -21.12 -9.10 6.96
CA HIS A 23 -22.51 -8.77 7.25
C HIS A 23 -22.55 -8.08 8.61
N ASP A 24 -23.18 -6.91 8.67
CA ASP A 24 -23.41 -6.13 9.89
C ASP A 24 -22.13 -5.75 10.68
N GLY A 25 -21.06 -5.38 10.00
CA GLY A 25 -19.83 -4.89 10.65
C GLY A 25 -19.05 -5.95 11.45
N GLN A 26 -19.39 -7.23 11.31
CA GLN A 26 -18.67 -8.33 11.94
C GLN A 26 -18.28 -9.41 10.92
N LEU A 27 -17.04 -9.88 10.99
CA LEU A 27 -16.60 -11.11 10.33
C LEU A 27 -17.39 -12.29 10.93
N LYS A 28 -18.46 -12.73 10.28
CA LYS A 28 -19.14 -13.94 10.66
C LYS A 28 -18.46 -15.15 10.01
N GLY A 29 -17.63 -15.83 10.78
CA GLY A 29 -16.98 -17.09 10.41
C GLY A 29 -15.62 -17.25 11.06
N LEU A 30 -15.29 -18.46 11.45
CA LEU A 30 -13.94 -18.83 11.84
C LEU A 30 -13.07 -18.77 10.57
N ARG A 31 -12.02 -17.98 10.62
CA ARG A 31 -11.02 -17.88 9.57
C ARG A 31 -10.46 -19.27 9.27
N PRO A 32 -10.38 -19.71 8.01
CA PRO A 32 -9.73 -20.95 7.69
C PRO A 32 -8.27 -20.92 8.18
N PRO A 33 -7.75 -22.00 8.79
CA PRO A 33 -6.33 -22.11 9.09
C PRO A 33 -5.52 -21.91 7.80
N GLY A 34 -4.42 -21.16 7.89
CA GLY A 34 -3.50 -20.96 6.76
C GLY A 34 -3.66 -19.64 6.00
N TYR A 35 -4.62 -18.79 6.35
CA TYR A 35 -4.74 -17.45 5.74
C TYR A 35 -4.26 -16.36 6.69
N ALA A 36 -3.46 -15.39 6.19
CA ALA A 36 -2.95 -14.27 6.98
C ALA A 36 -4.04 -13.25 7.35
N LYS A 37 -4.16 -12.77 8.59
CA LYS A 37 -5.04 -11.66 8.98
C LYS A 37 -4.39 -10.35 8.57
N ILE A 38 -4.97 -9.68 7.61
CA ILE A 38 -4.43 -8.44 7.05
C ILE A 38 -5.34 -7.28 7.43
N LEU A 39 -4.77 -6.27 8.06
CA LEU A 39 -5.45 -5.02 8.39
C LEU A 39 -4.87 -3.87 7.56
N LEU A 40 -5.74 -2.99 7.10
CA LEU A 40 -5.39 -1.65 6.63
C LEU A 40 -5.99 -0.64 7.59
N ILE A 41 -5.14 0.10 8.30
CA ILE A 41 -5.56 1.15 9.22
C ILE A 41 -5.15 2.49 8.64
N GLY A 42 -6.13 3.29 8.24
CA GLY A 42 -5.92 4.66 7.76
C GLY A 42 -6.05 5.66 8.90
N ALA A 43 -4.99 6.40 9.20
CA ALA A 43 -4.94 7.37 10.28
C ALA A 43 -4.98 8.81 9.76
N GLY A 44 -5.94 9.61 10.25
CA GLY A 44 -6.17 10.99 9.82
C GLY A 44 -6.79 11.09 8.42
N GLY A 45 -6.97 12.30 7.91
CA GLY A 45 -7.69 12.53 6.65
C GLY A 45 -7.15 11.74 5.47
N CYS A 46 -5.86 11.85 5.18
CA CYS A 46 -5.23 11.15 4.05
C CYS A 46 -5.30 9.62 4.20
N GLY A 47 -4.98 9.08 5.39
CA GLY A 47 -5.09 7.63 5.62
C GLY A 47 -6.53 7.12 5.48
N CYS A 48 -7.52 7.89 5.93
CA CYS A 48 -8.94 7.57 5.75
C CYS A 48 -9.33 7.58 4.25
N ASN A 49 -8.81 8.50 3.45
CA ASN A 49 -9.04 8.51 2.00
C ASN A 49 -8.44 7.26 1.32
N THR A 50 -7.25 6.80 1.75
CA THR A 50 -6.67 5.54 1.27
C THR A 50 -7.59 4.35 1.60
N VAL A 51 -8.17 4.32 2.80
CA VAL A 51 -9.14 3.30 3.21
C VAL A 51 -10.39 3.35 2.32
N ASP A 52 -10.97 4.54 2.12
CA ASP A 52 -12.14 4.75 1.26
C ASP A 52 -11.90 4.24 -0.16
N ARG A 53 -10.75 4.58 -0.74
CA ARG A 53 -10.35 4.12 -2.06
C ARG A 53 -10.15 2.61 -2.13
N MET A 54 -9.56 2.01 -1.09
CA MET A 54 -9.40 0.56 -1.00
C MET A 54 -10.75 -0.16 -0.96
N MET A 55 -11.75 0.42 -0.28
CA MET A 55 -13.12 -0.10 -0.28
C MET A 55 -13.77 -0.02 -1.67
N ASP A 56 -13.53 1.06 -2.41
CA ASP A 56 -14.04 1.23 -3.78
C ASP A 56 -13.41 0.26 -4.78
N THR A 57 -12.12 -0.01 -4.66
CA THR A 57 -11.39 -0.93 -5.55
C THR A 57 -11.64 -2.40 -5.23
N GLY A 58 -12.24 -2.70 -4.09
CA GLY A 58 -12.52 -4.05 -3.62
C GLY A 58 -11.36 -4.65 -2.84
N CYS A 59 -11.50 -4.66 -1.51
CA CYS A 59 -10.47 -5.12 -0.57
C CYS A 59 -10.67 -6.59 -0.17
N MET A 60 -10.48 -7.54 -1.09
CA MET A 60 -10.61 -8.95 -0.72
C MET A 60 -9.52 -9.38 0.28
N GLY A 61 -9.95 -9.92 1.43
CA GLY A 61 -9.03 -10.45 2.44
C GLY A 61 -8.38 -9.40 3.36
N VAL A 62 -8.72 -8.12 3.23
CA VAL A 62 -8.21 -7.03 4.07
C VAL A 62 -9.34 -6.42 4.90
N GLU A 63 -9.15 -6.29 6.19
CA GLU A 63 -10.04 -5.49 7.03
C GLU A 63 -9.58 -4.03 7.02
N CYS A 64 -10.42 -3.14 6.49
CA CYS A 64 -10.15 -1.72 6.32
C CYS A 64 -10.76 -0.92 7.48
N ILE A 65 -9.92 -0.18 8.22
CA ILE A 65 -10.29 0.56 9.42
C ILE A 65 -9.89 2.02 9.26
N ALA A 66 -10.86 2.93 9.37
CA ALA A 66 -10.61 4.36 9.35
C ALA A 66 -10.51 4.90 10.78
N VAL A 67 -9.43 5.65 11.08
CA VAL A 67 -9.14 6.24 12.40
C VAL A 67 -8.91 7.73 12.24
N ASN A 68 -9.74 8.56 12.88
CA ASN A 68 -9.60 10.01 12.77
C ASN A 68 -10.04 10.72 14.04
N THR A 69 -9.60 11.98 14.23
CA THR A 69 -10.09 12.91 15.24
C THR A 69 -11.22 13.81 14.73
N ASP A 70 -11.50 13.76 13.41
CA ASP A 70 -12.55 14.53 12.74
C ASP A 70 -13.75 13.62 12.44
N ARG A 71 -14.86 13.85 13.15
CA ARG A 71 -16.10 13.07 13.00
C ARG A 71 -16.74 13.30 11.64
N ALA A 72 -16.81 14.56 11.18
CA ALA A 72 -17.47 14.89 9.94
C ALA A 72 -16.82 14.20 8.74
N HIS A 73 -15.47 14.17 8.72
CA HIS A 73 -14.74 13.44 7.69
C HIS A 73 -14.94 11.92 7.83
N LEU A 74 -14.88 11.40 9.06
CA LEU A 74 -15.00 9.97 9.32
C LEU A 74 -16.37 9.42 8.85
N ASP A 75 -17.44 10.20 8.98
CA ASP A 75 -18.79 9.83 8.56
C ASP A 75 -18.96 9.76 7.03
N THR A 76 -18.02 10.34 6.25
CA THR A 76 -18.03 10.29 4.77
C THR A 76 -17.21 9.12 4.20
N VAL A 77 -16.36 8.50 5.00
CA VAL A 77 -15.41 7.47 4.57
C VAL A 77 -16.03 6.09 4.61
N LYS A 78 -15.95 5.35 3.51
CA LYS A 78 -16.29 3.92 3.47
C LYS A 78 -15.19 3.12 4.14
N SER A 79 -15.55 2.31 5.12
CA SER A 79 -14.63 1.42 5.82
C SER A 79 -15.39 0.27 6.46
N HIS A 80 -14.70 -0.82 6.81
CA HIS A 80 -15.31 -1.88 7.61
C HIS A 80 -15.56 -1.44 9.04
N ARG A 81 -14.69 -0.55 9.56
CA ARG A 81 -14.85 0.08 10.88
C ARG A 81 -14.34 1.51 10.85
N SER A 82 -15.09 2.41 11.50
CA SER A 82 -14.70 3.80 11.71
C SER A 82 -14.50 4.05 13.21
N ILE A 83 -13.34 4.62 13.58
CA ILE A 83 -12.99 4.88 14.98
C ILE A 83 -12.67 6.36 15.15
N LEU A 84 -13.49 7.04 15.94
CA LEU A 84 -13.17 8.38 16.41
C LEU A 84 -12.21 8.28 17.60
N ILE A 85 -11.02 8.88 17.44
CA ILE A 85 -10.04 8.95 18.52
C ILE A 85 -10.03 10.33 19.16
N GLY A 86 -9.71 10.40 20.45
CA GLY A 86 -9.60 11.65 21.20
C GLY A 86 -10.92 12.38 21.34
N GLU A 87 -12.00 11.69 21.65
CA GLU A 87 -13.34 12.28 21.78
C GLU A 87 -13.37 13.39 22.83
N LYS A 88 -12.66 13.22 23.95
CA LYS A 88 -12.53 14.25 24.98
C LYS A 88 -11.57 15.35 24.54
N THR A 89 -10.44 14.98 23.94
CA THR A 89 -9.37 15.88 23.52
C THR A 89 -9.80 16.81 22.39
N THR A 90 -10.50 16.30 21.36
CA THR A 90 -10.83 17.05 20.14
C THR A 90 -12.32 17.33 19.98
N ARG A 91 -13.18 16.64 20.68
CA ARG A 91 -14.64 16.69 20.54
C ARG A 91 -15.12 16.41 19.12
N GLY A 92 -14.35 15.62 18.35
CA GLY A 92 -14.66 15.30 16.96
C GLY A 92 -14.37 16.42 15.95
N LEU A 93 -13.68 17.51 16.37
CA LEU A 93 -13.40 18.69 15.54
C LEU A 93 -12.01 18.64 14.86
N GLY A 94 -11.33 17.49 14.92
CA GLY A 94 -9.98 17.34 14.37
C GLY A 94 -8.87 17.85 15.27
N ALA A 95 -7.63 17.60 14.88
CA ALA A 95 -6.43 18.01 15.64
C ALA A 95 -5.87 19.37 15.18
N GLY A 96 -6.51 20.07 14.23
CA GLY A 96 -6.09 21.39 13.75
C GLY A 96 -4.66 21.47 13.21
N GLY A 97 -4.14 20.39 12.61
CA GLY A 97 -2.75 20.32 12.13
C GLY A 97 -1.69 20.17 13.23
N ASN A 98 -2.10 20.06 14.51
CA ASN A 98 -1.18 19.97 15.64
C ASN A 98 -0.91 18.51 16.06
N PRO A 99 0.32 17.97 15.88
CA PRO A 99 0.65 16.59 16.24
C PRO A 99 0.57 16.31 17.76
N ALA A 100 0.73 17.32 18.61
CA ALA A 100 0.61 17.12 20.07
C ALA A 100 -0.85 16.80 20.46
N ILE A 101 -1.82 17.45 19.81
CA ILE A 101 -3.25 17.14 19.98
C ILE A 101 -3.56 15.75 19.40
N GLY A 102 -3.03 15.43 18.22
CA GLY A 102 -3.17 14.10 17.60
C GLY A 102 -2.60 12.99 18.49
N LYS A 103 -1.46 13.25 19.14
CA LYS A 103 -0.85 12.31 20.08
C LYS A 103 -1.72 12.08 21.31
N ALA A 104 -2.19 13.14 21.95
CA ALA A 104 -3.10 13.04 23.10
C ALA A 104 -4.39 12.28 22.71
N ALA A 105 -4.91 12.52 21.51
CA ALA A 105 -6.12 11.86 21.01
C ALA A 105 -5.93 10.34 20.83
N ILE A 106 -4.81 9.90 20.26
CA ILE A 106 -4.56 8.46 20.10
C ILE A 106 -4.27 7.81 21.46
N GLU A 107 -3.51 8.46 22.35
CA GLU A 107 -3.22 7.94 23.69
C GLU A 107 -4.50 7.77 24.53
N GLU A 108 -5.46 8.69 24.42
CA GLU A 108 -6.80 8.55 25.01
C GLU A 108 -7.55 7.30 24.50
N SER A 109 -7.28 6.89 23.27
CA SER A 109 -8.08 5.92 22.55
C SER A 109 -7.38 4.58 22.29
N ILE A 110 -6.23 4.32 22.93
CA ILE A 110 -5.47 3.05 22.76
C ILE A 110 -6.35 1.84 23.01
N GLY A 111 -7.20 1.88 24.05
CA GLY A 111 -8.11 0.79 24.37
C GLY A 111 -9.13 0.44 23.30
N LEU A 112 -9.39 1.34 22.33
CA LEU A 112 -10.25 1.07 21.16
C LEU A 112 -9.47 0.44 20.00
N ILE A 113 -8.17 0.73 19.91
CA ILE A 113 -7.31 0.26 18.81
C ILE A 113 -6.71 -1.11 19.13
N GLU A 114 -6.21 -1.30 20.32
CA GLU A 114 -5.45 -2.50 20.71
C GLU A 114 -6.18 -3.81 20.48
N PRO A 115 -7.50 -3.96 20.78
CA PRO A 115 -8.23 -5.21 20.52
C PRO A 115 -8.35 -5.56 19.03
N LEU A 116 -8.29 -4.58 18.13
CA LEU A 116 -8.39 -4.82 16.68
C LEU A 116 -7.14 -5.50 16.14
N LEU A 117 -6.00 -5.25 16.78
CA LEU A 117 -4.69 -5.75 16.39
C LEU A 117 -4.44 -7.20 16.84
N GLU A 118 -5.32 -7.78 17.66
CA GLU A 118 -5.17 -9.14 18.13
C GLU A 118 -5.18 -10.16 16.98
N GLY A 119 -4.13 -11.00 16.94
CA GLY A 119 -3.96 -12.01 15.91
C GLY A 119 -3.77 -11.44 14.49
N CYS A 120 -3.37 -10.17 14.37
CA CYS A 120 -2.99 -9.58 13.09
C CYS A 120 -1.64 -10.11 12.63
N ASP A 121 -1.56 -10.61 11.40
CA ASP A 121 -0.33 -11.08 10.80
C ASP A 121 0.39 -9.96 10.03
N ILE A 122 -0.40 -9.12 9.30
CA ILE A 122 0.10 -7.95 8.57
C ILE A 122 -0.77 -6.75 8.88
N CYS A 123 -0.15 -5.65 9.23
CA CYS A 123 -0.81 -4.37 9.44
C CYS A 123 -0.23 -3.31 8.50
N PHE A 124 -1.01 -2.89 7.52
CA PHE A 124 -0.73 -1.68 6.76
C PHE A 124 -1.25 -0.48 7.55
N VAL A 125 -0.37 0.50 7.79
CA VAL A 125 -0.76 1.75 8.47
C VAL A 125 -0.54 2.90 7.50
N SER A 126 -1.65 3.45 6.97
CA SER A 126 -1.62 4.56 6.01
C SER A 126 -1.85 5.90 6.70
N ALA A 127 -1.03 6.91 6.36
CA ALA A 127 -1.18 8.26 6.89
C ALA A 127 -0.50 9.31 6.00
N GLY A 128 -1.07 10.52 5.96
CA GLY A 128 -0.38 11.70 5.46
C GLY A 128 0.47 12.34 6.55
N MET A 129 1.76 12.52 6.26
CA MET A 129 2.70 13.19 7.16
C MET A 129 2.57 14.71 7.07
N GLY A 130 2.84 15.42 8.16
CA GLY A 130 2.74 16.88 8.26
C GLY A 130 1.40 17.39 8.78
N GLY A 131 0.39 16.51 8.93
CA GLY A 131 -0.88 16.80 9.60
C GLY A 131 -0.83 16.56 11.11
N GLY A 132 -1.92 16.85 11.82
CA GLY A 132 -2.02 16.63 13.27
C GLY A 132 -2.26 15.16 13.62
N THR A 133 -3.36 14.60 13.10
CA THR A 133 -3.81 13.24 13.45
C THR A 133 -2.92 12.16 12.88
N GLY A 134 -2.75 12.12 11.55
CA GLY A 134 -2.01 11.05 10.86
C GLY A 134 -0.56 10.96 11.32
N THR A 135 0.14 12.10 11.39
CA THR A 135 1.56 12.19 11.81
C THR A 135 1.80 11.64 13.23
N ALA A 136 0.83 11.81 14.12
CA ALA A 136 0.97 11.38 15.51
C ALA A 136 0.39 10.00 15.78
N ALA A 137 -0.79 9.70 15.22
CA ALA A 137 -1.49 8.45 15.51
C ALA A 137 -0.89 7.25 14.76
N ALA A 138 -0.45 7.42 13.49
CA ALA A 138 0.06 6.31 12.70
C ALA A 138 1.27 5.60 13.35
N PRO A 139 2.32 6.31 13.84
CA PRO A 139 3.43 5.65 14.52
C PRO A 139 3.01 4.90 15.79
N VAL A 140 2.02 5.41 16.53
CA VAL A 140 1.51 4.74 17.74
C VAL A 140 0.77 3.47 17.38
N ILE A 141 -0.10 3.51 16.36
CA ILE A 141 -0.81 2.33 15.85
C ILE A 141 0.18 1.28 15.35
N ALA A 142 1.20 1.71 14.60
CA ALA A 142 2.26 0.86 14.09
C ALA A 142 3.02 0.15 15.22
N ASP A 143 3.42 0.88 16.25
CA ASP A 143 4.12 0.34 17.44
C ASP A 143 3.25 -0.68 18.19
N LEU A 144 1.96 -0.38 18.37
CA LEU A 144 1.01 -1.33 18.98
C LEU A 144 0.88 -2.62 18.15
N ALA A 145 0.74 -2.50 16.82
CA ALA A 145 0.66 -3.64 15.94
C ALA A 145 1.94 -4.50 15.96
N GLN A 146 3.12 -3.86 15.96
CA GLN A 146 4.41 -4.54 16.04
C GLN A 146 4.57 -5.29 17.36
N LYS A 147 4.16 -4.68 18.49
CA LYS A 147 4.15 -5.32 19.82
C LYS A 147 3.23 -6.53 19.91
N LYS A 148 2.15 -6.55 19.12
CA LYS A 148 1.26 -7.74 18.98
C LYS A 148 1.81 -8.79 18.01
N GLY A 149 2.99 -8.59 17.43
CA GLY A 149 3.67 -9.53 16.55
C GLY A 149 3.31 -9.41 15.07
N ALA A 150 2.53 -8.41 14.66
CA ALA A 150 2.21 -8.15 13.27
C ALA A 150 3.45 -7.71 12.48
N LEU A 151 3.51 -8.08 11.20
CA LEU A 151 4.37 -7.43 10.22
C LEU A 151 3.77 -6.07 9.88
N VAL A 152 4.45 -4.99 10.23
CA VAL A 152 3.92 -3.63 10.04
C VAL A 152 4.55 -2.97 8.81
N VAL A 153 3.70 -2.55 7.88
CA VAL A 153 4.06 -1.80 6.68
C VAL A 153 3.48 -0.39 6.78
N GLY A 154 4.34 0.59 6.97
CA GLY A 154 3.95 1.99 6.92
C GLY A 154 3.74 2.42 5.47
N VAL A 155 2.65 3.11 5.18
CA VAL A 155 2.36 3.67 3.85
C VAL A 155 2.09 5.15 4.04
N VAL A 156 3.06 6.01 3.72
CA VAL A 156 2.98 7.41 4.07
C VAL A 156 3.10 8.32 2.85
N THR A 157 2.35 9.42 2.87
CA THR A 157 2.47 10.48 1.89
C THR A 157 3.17 11.69 2.50
N MET A 158 4.10 12.29 1.75
CA MET A 158 4.79 13.51 2.13
C MET A 158 4.05 14.74 1.59
N PRO A 159 4.02 15.85 2.35
CA PRO A 159 3.39 17.09 1.90
C PRO A 159 4.10 17.67 0.68
N PHE A 160 3.43 18.56 -0.04
CA PHE A 160 4.05 19.32 -1.12
C PHE A 160 5.18 20.23 -0.60
N LYS A 161 6.22 20.44 -1.41
CA LYS A 161 7.36 21.32 -1.09
C LYS A 161 6.94 22.74 -0.72
N HIS A 162 5.86 23.26 -1.30
CA HIS A 162 5.35 24.57 -0.96
C HIS A 162 4.66 24.64 0.41
N GLU A 163 4.28 23.50 1.01
CA GLU A 163 3.73 23.42 2.37
C GLU A 163 4.85 23.46 3.44
N LYS A 164 5.74 24.45 3.35
CA LYS A 164 6.98 24.52 4.16
C LYS A 164 6.78 24.30 5.66
N GLY A 165 5.70 24.83 6.24
CA GLY A 165 5.37 24.67 7.67
C GLY A 165 5.06 23.22 8.09
N ARG A 166 4.66 22.38 7.12
CA ARG A 166 4.33 20.98 7.36
C ARG A 166 5.52 20.04 7.17
N LEU A 167 6.54 20.46 6.42
CA LEU A 167 7.64 19.57 6.03
C LEU A 167 8.45 19.08 7.22
N SER A 168 8.81 19.96 8.17
CA SER A 168 9.54 19.56 9.36
C SER A 168 8.73 18.59 10.23
N THR A 169 7.43 18.85 10.37
CA THR A 169 6.50 17.95 11.07
C THR A 169 6.38 16.60 10.38
N ALA A 170 6.36 16.61 9.04
CA ALA A 170 6.29 15.40 8.23
C ALA A 170 7.54 14.52 8.39
N LEU A 171 8.73 15.14 8.39
CA LEU A 171 10.00 14.43 8.59
C LEU A 171 10.11 13.82 10.00
N ASP A 172 9.67 14.52 11.04
CA ASP A 172 9.61 13.97 12.40
C ASP A 172 8.63 12.79 12.48
N GLY A 173 7.45 12.93 11.85
CA GLY A 173 6.47 11.84 11.74
C GLY A 173 6.99 10.63 10.99
N LEU A 174 7.65 10.84 9.84
CA LEU A 174 8.29 9.79 9.04
C LEU A 174 9.36 9.05 9.85
N ASN A 175 10.21 9.76 10.58
CA ASN A 175 11.23 9.15 11.45
C ASN A 175 10.61 8.29 12.56
N LYS A 176 9.51 8.74 13.16
CA LYS A 176 8.75 7.95 14.14
C LYS A 176 8.14 6.71 13.48
N MET A 177 7.48 6.89 12.33
CA MET A 177 6.86 5.79 11.58
C MET A 177 7.87 4.70 11.22
N ARG A 178 9.06 5.11 10.75
CA ARG A 178 10.16 4.20 10.42
C ARG A 178 10.61 3.36 11.61
N ARG A 179 10.63 3.95 12.82
CA ARG A 179 11.03 3.23 14.04
C ARG A 179 9.97 2.27 14.56
N SER A 180 8.71 2.54 14.22
CA SER A 180 7.54 1.77 14.67
C SER A 180 7.04 0.77 13.61
N SER A 181 7.69 0.68 12.46
CA SER A 181 7.30 -0.21 11.35
C SER A 181 8.46 -1.10 10.94
N ASN A 182 8.16 -2.27 10.41
CA ASN A 182 9.17 -3.15 9.83
C ASN A 182 9.72 -2.56 8.53
N THR A 183 8.86 -1.91 7.74
CA THR A 183 9.24 -1.19 6.54
C THR A 183 8.28 -0.04 6.26
N VAL A 184 8.71 0.93 5.44
CA VAL A 184 7.88 2.08 5.08
C VAL A 184 7.93 2.32 3.57
N VAL A 185 6.77 2.48 2.97
CA VAL A 185 6.57 2.98 1.60
C VAL A 185 6.32 4.48 1.69
N ILE A 186 7.09 5.28 0.96
CA ILE A 186 7.03 6.74 1.00
C ILE A 186 6.56 7.23 -0.36
N VAL A 187 5.45 7.96 -0.41
CA VAL A 187 4.88 8.56 -1.61
C VAL A 187 5.03 10.07 -1.52
N GLU A 188 5.53 10.67 -2.58
CA GLU A 188 5.77 12.11 -2.67
C GLU A 188 4.66 12.81 -3.46
N ASN A 189 3.87 13.64 -2.79
CA ASN A 189 2.82 14.41 -3.46
C ASN A 189 3.37 15.37 -4.53
N ASP A 190 4.60 15.89 -4.38
CA ASP A 190 5.22 16.74 -5.39
C ASP A 190 5.31 16.08 -6.77
N ARG A 191 5.47 14.77 -6.81
CA ARG A 191 5.56 14.03 -8.07
C ARG A 191 4.24 13.94 -8.81
N LEU A 192 3.09 14.09 -8.10
CA LEU A 192 1.78 14.21 -8.75
C LEU A 192 1.71 15.40 -9.70
N MET A 193 2.35 16.52 -9.32
CA MET A 193 2.36 17.72 -10.17
C MET A 193 3.07 17.49 -11.50
N GLY A 194 4.09 16.63 -11.52
CA GLY A 194 4.77 16.24 -12.76
C GLY A 194 4.00 15.24 -13.61
N LEU A 195 3.16 14.42 -12.97
CA LEU A 195 2.43 13.34 -13.65
C LEU A 195 1.10 13.81 -14.24
N VAL A 196 0.36 14.61 -13.48
CA VAL A 196 -1.00 15.01 -13.82
C VAL A 196 -1.21 16.53 -13.63
N PRO A 197 -0.37 17.38 -14.24
CA PRO A 197 -0.37 18.81 -13.99
C PRO A 197 -1.69 19.51 -14.40
N ASN A 198 -2.46 18.89 -15.28
CA ASN A 198 -3.68 19.45 -15.86
C ASN A 198 -4.96 18.89 -15.24
N LEU A 199 -4.88 17.95 -14.30
CA LEU A 199 -6.05 17.42 -13.61
C LEU A 199 -6.60 18.43 -12.58
N ALA A 200 -7.90 18.36 -12.33
CA ALA A 200 -8.50 19.06 -11.22
C ALA A 200 -7.85 18.60 -9.89
N PHE A 201 -7.79 19.50 -8.92
CA PHE A 201 -7.07 19.29 -7.67
C PHE A 201 -7.52 18.03 -6.91
N ASP A 202 -8.82 17.79 -6.82
CA ASP A 202 -9.40 16.60 -6.18
C ASP A 202 -9.12 15.31 -6.98
N GLU A 203 -9.08 15.39 -8.31
CA GLU A 203 -8.73 14.26 -9.17
C GLU A 203 -7.26 13.87 -9.04
N ALA A 204 -6.36 14.85 -8.93
CA ALA A 204 -4.93 14.57 -8.71
C ALA A 204 -4.70 13.81 -7.38
N PHE A 205 -5.40 14.20 -6.30
CA PHE A 205 -5.32 13.45 -5.04
C PHE A 205 -5.94 12.04 -5.15
N LYS A 206 -7.03 11.88 -5.90
CA LYS A 206 -7.60 10.55 -6.17
C LYS A 206 -6.61 9.63 -6.86
N VAL A 207 -5.75 10.16 -7.76
CA VAL A 207 -4.66 9.38 -8.39
C VAL A 207 -3.67 8.86 -7.34
N ALA A 208 -3.25 9.71 -6.40
CA ALA A 208 -2.36 9.28 -5.31
C ALA A 208 -3.00 8.20 -4.44
N ASP A 209 -4.22 8.43 -3.99
CA ASP A 209 -4.95 7.48 -3.13
C ASP A 209 -5.20 6.16 -3.84
N THR A 210 -5.51 6.20 -5.16
CA THR A 210 -5.67 4.99 -5.99
C THR A 210 -4.35 4.24 -6.12
N THR A 211 -3.24 4.96 -6.31
CA THR A 211 -1.93 4.32 -6.39
C THR A 211 -1.55 3.62 -5.09
N LEU A 212 -1.80 4.27 -3.94
CA LEU A 212 -1.61 3.65 -2.62
C LEU A 212 -2.49 2.40 -2.44
N ALA A 213 -3.76 2.49 -2.78
CA ALA A 213 -4.68 1.35 -2.71
C ALA A 213 -4.23 0.20 -3.61
N ASN A 214 -3.79 0.50 -4.84
CA ASN A 214 -3.25 -0.50 -5.76
C ASN A 214 -1.98 -1.17 -5.22
N MET A 215 -1.06 -0.41 -4.60
CA MET A 215 0.14 -0.97 -3.97
C MET A 215 -0.22 -1.94 -2.84
N ILE A 216 -1.13 -1.54 -1.94
CA ILE A 216 -1.60 -2.39 -0.85
C ILE A 216 -2.30 -3.63 -1.39
N SER A 217 -3.18 -3.48 -2.39
CA SER A 217 -3.85 -4.60 -3.05
C SER A 217 -2.86 -5.54 -3.73
N GLY A 218 -1.84 -5.03 -4.40
CA GLY A 218 -0.80 -5.83 -5.05
C GLY A 218 -0.05 -6.72 -4.07
N ILE A 219 0.36 -6.15 -2.92
CA ILE A 219 1.00 -6.92 -1.84
C ILE A 219 0.02 -7.95 -1.27
N THR A 220 -1.20 -7.53 -0.97
CA THR A 220 -2.22 -8.40 -0.39
C THR A 220 -2.59 -9.55 -1.30
N ASP A 221 -2.79 -9.29 -2.58
CA ASP A 221 -3.12 -10.30 -3.58
C ASP A 221 -2.01 -11.36 -3.69
N THR A 222 -0.75 -10.94 -3.59
CA THR A 222 0.39 -11.84 -3.62
C THR A 222 0.41 -12.79 -2.42
N ILE A 223 -0.04 -12.33 -1.26
CA ILE A 223 0.00 -13.08 0.01
C ILE A 223 -1.27 -13.91 0.21
N SER A 224 -2.44 -13.38 -0.16
CA SER A 224 -3.74 -13.94 0.22
C SER A 224 -4.32 -14.92 -0.80
N ARG A 225 -3.86 -14.88 -2.05
CA ARG A 225 -4.41 -15.70 -3.13
C ARG A 225 -3.50 -16.88 -3.46
N PRO A 226 -4.08 -18.09 -3.64
CA PRO A 226 -3.32 -19.23 -4.12
C PRO A 226 -2.62 -18.93 -5.44
N SER A 227 -1.36 -19.29 -5.54
CA SER A 227 -0.54 -19.09 -6.75
C SER A 227 -0.02 -20.45 -7.25
N LEU A 228 0.36 -20.53 -8.52
CA LEU A 228 1.00 -21.75 -9.09
C LEU A 228 2.36 -22.01 -8.41
N ILE A 229 3.07 -20.91 -8.13
CA ILE A 229 4.28 -20.91 -7.34
C ILE A 229 3.97 -20.00 -6.16
N ASN A 230 3.67 -20.62 -5.02
CA ASN A 230 3.29 -19.92 -3.80
C ASN A 230 4.52 -19.27 -3.17
N LEU A 231 4.31 -18.05 -2.72
CA LEU A 231 5.22 -17.36 -1.82
C LEU A 231 4.69 -17.56 -0.39
N ASP A 232 5.50 -18.15 0.45
CA ASP A 232 5.14 -18.34 1.85
C ASP A 232 5.13 -16.97 2.57
N PHE A 233 4.14 -16.78 3.45
CA PHE A 233 4.11 -15.55 4.29
C PHE A 233 5.39 -15.38 5.10
N ALA A 234 6.02 -16.49 5.51
CA ALA A 234 7.28 -16.48 6.24
C ALA A 234 8.44 -15.86 5.42
N ASP A 235 8.50 -16.12 4.12
CA ASP A 235 9.52 -15.57 3.22
C ASP A 235 9.35 -14.06 3.06
N ILE A 236 8.10 -13.62 2.83
CA ILE A 236 7.76 -12.20 2.74
C ILE A 236 8.07 -11.48 4.04
N ARG A 237 7.71 -12.09 5.18
CA ARG A 237 8.02 -11.57 6.51
C ARG A 237 9.52 -11.44 6.71
N ALA A 238 10.31 -12.48 6.39
CA ALA A 238 11.76 -12.49 6.53
C ALA A 238 12.44 -11.41 5.69
N MET A 239 11.94 -11.16 4.48
CA MET A 239 12.41 -10.09 3.61
C MET A 239 12.09 -8.71 4.20
N MET A 240 10.84 -8.48 4.63
CA MET A 240 10.39 -7.18 5.11
C MET A 240 10.93 -6.80 6.50
N ILE A 241 11.19 -7.77 7.38
CA ILE A 241 11.79 -7.52 8.72
C ILE A 241 13.20 -6.94 8.62
N ARG A 242 13.92 -7.16 7.53
CA ARG A 242 15.26 -6.56 7.32
C ARG A 242 15.23 -5.04 7.30
N GLY A 243 14.04 -4.46 7.23
CA GLY A 243 13.76 -3.03 7.47
C GLY A 243 14.12 -2.12 6.32
N GLY A 244 13.96 -0.83 6.58
CA GLY A 244 14.29 0.22 5.63
C GLY A 244 13.08 0.76 4.88
N VAL A 245 13.33 1.24 3.66
CA VAL A 245 12.28 1.67 2.73
C VAL A 245 11.95 0.53 1.79
N THR A 246 10.67 0.35 1.54
CA THR A 246 10.19 -0.57 0.52
C THR A 246 9.65 0.21 -0.66
N PHE A 247 10.11 -0.20 -1.83
CA PHE A 247 9.51 0.18 -3.10
C PHE A 247 8.43 -0.83 -3.48
N VAL A 248 7.29 -0.32 -3.94
CA VAL A 248 6.20 -1.14 -4.48
C VAL A 248 5.88 -0.65 -5.88
N GLY A 249 6.06 -1.52 -6.85
CA GLY A 249 5.76 -1.23 -8.25
C GLY A 249 4.76 -2.20 -8.83
N ILE A 250 3.88 -1.70 -9.69
CA ILE A 250 2.94 -2.52 -10.44
C ILE A 250 3.02 -2.09 -11.91
N GLY A 251 3.24 -3.05 -12.79
CA GLY A 251 3.27 -2.81 -14.22
C GLY A 251 2.46 -3.87 -14.96
N GLN A 252 1.86 -3.46 -16.07
CA GLN A 252 1.06 -4.33 -16.93
C GLN A 252 1.45 -4.12 -18.38
N SER A 253 1.45 -5.18 -19.18
CA SER A 253 1.65 -5.11 -20.62
C SER A 253 0.96 -6.25 -21.35
N ASN A 254 0.50 -5.96 -22.58
CA ASN A 254 0.01 -6.92 -23.54
C ASN A 254 0.84 -6.94 -24.83
N ALA A 255 2.00 -6.30 -24.84
CA ALA A 255 2.93 -6.26 -25.97
C ALA A 255 3.56 -7.64 -26.23
N PRO A 256 4.17 -7.88 -27.39
CA PRO A 256 4.90 -9.13 -27.66
C PRO A 256 6.00 -9.44 -26.64
N ASN A 257 6.63 -8.43 -26.07
CA ASN A 257 7.64 -8.50 -25.01
C ASN A 257 7.07 -8.11 -23.63
N ARG A 258 5.82 -8.51 -23.35
CA ARG A 258 5.03 -8.07 -22.20
C ARG A 258 5.72 -8.29 -20.84
N SER A 259 6.58 -9.30 -20.70
CA SER A 259 7.33 -9.55 -19.46
C SER A 259 8.31 -8.43 -19.13
N GLU A 260 9.12 -8.03 -20.12
CA GLU A 260 10.12 -6.96 -19.95
C GLU A 260 9.42 -5.60 -19.75
N GLU A 261 8.42 -5.31 -20.60
CA GLU A 261 7.70 -4.05 -20.53
C GLU A 261 6.93 -3.90 -19.21
N ALA A 262 6.28 -4.96 -18.70
CA ALA A 262 5.59 -4.93 -17.42
C ALA A 262 6.56 -4.70 -16.25
N VAL A 263 7.76 -5.31 -16.25
CA VAL A 263 8.80 -5.05 -15.24
C VAL A 263 9.27 -3.61 -15.32
N ILE A 264 9.57 -3.09 -16.52
CA ILE A 264 10.01 -1.70 -16.69
C ILE A 264 8.94 -0.72 -16.20
N ARG A 265 7.67 -0.97 -16.51
CA ARG A 265 6.55 -0.15 -16.01
C ARG A 265 6.41 -0.24 -14.49
N ALA A 266 6.61 -1.43 -13.91
CA ALA A 266 6.57 -1.61 -12.46
C ALA A 266 7.70 -0.84 -11.78
N LEU A 267 8.91 -0.87 -12.31
CA LEU A 267 10.07 -0.15 -11.78
C LEU A 267 9.92 1.38 -11.91
N ASN A 268 9.28 1.84 -12.97
CA ASN A 268 9.08 3.26 -13.24
C ASN A 268 7.84 3.82 -12.50
N ASN A 269 7.62 3.45 -11.23
CA ASN A 269 6.54 4.07 -10.45
C ASN A 269 6.89 5.54 -10.16
N PRO A 270 6.20 6.49 -10.78
CA PRO A 270 6.62 7.89 -10.75
C PRO A 270 6.37 8.59 -9.40
N LEU A 271 5.55 7.99 -8.52
CA LEU A 271 5.25 8.57 -7.21
C LEU A 271 6.28 8.20 -6.13
N LEU A 272 7.20 7.28 -6.44
CA LEU A 272 8.23 6.83 -5.50
C LEU A 272 9.60 7.35 -5.94
N ASP A 273 10.28 8.05 -5.01
CA ASP A 273 11.64 8.52 -5.21
C ASP A 273 12.62 7.60 -4.50
N VAL A 274 13.10 6.59 -5.19
CA VAL A 274 14.02 5.61 -4.62
C VAL A 274 15.10 5.21 -5.63
N SER A 275 16.31 4.95 -5.10
CA SER A 275 17.33 4.21 -5.83
C SER A 275 17.27 2.75 -5.46
N TYR A 276 17.30 1.88 -6.45
CA TYR A 276 17.31 0.44 -6.28
C TYR A 276 18.67 -0.11 -5.86
N GLU A 277 19.73 0.70 -6.02
CA GLU A 277 21.07 0.33 -5.59
C GLU A 277 21.11 0.02 -4.09
N GLY A 278 21.59 -1.18 -3.76
CA GLY A 278 21.64 -1.67 -2.38
C GLY A 278 20.35 -2.25 -1.85
N ALA A 279 19.32 -2.45 -2.70
CA ALA A 279 18.17 -3.26 -2.35
C ALA A 279 18.62 -4.67 -1.98
N ASN A 280 18.21 -5.14 -0.80
CA ASN A 280 18.66 -6.39 -0.19
C ASN A 280 17.63 -7.51 -0.27
N GLY A 281 16.44 -7.21 -0.77
CA GLY A 281 15.37 -8.17 -1.00
C GLY A 281 14.45 -7.72 -2.13
N ALA A 282 14.03 -8.68 -2.95
CA ALA A 282 13.06 -8.49 -4.01
C ALA A 282 12.01 -9.59 -3.98
N LEU A 283 10.77 -9.20 -4.22
CA LEU A 283 9.68 -10.10 -4.48
C LEU A 283 9.08 -9.72 -5.83
N VAL A 284 9.05 -10.69 -6.74
CA VAL A 284 8.52 -10.55 -8.09
C VAL A 284 7.30 -11.46 -8.22
N HIS A 285 6.12 -10.91 -8.28
CA HIS A 285 4.90 -11.68 -8.49
C HIS A 285 4.33 -11.39 -9.88
N VAL A 286 4.24 -12.43 -10.71
CA VAL A 286 3.75 -12.35 -12.08
C VAL A 286 2.36 -12.95 -12.16
N SER A 287 1.41 -12.19 -12.68
CA SER A 287 0.06 -12.67 -12.95
C SER A 287 -0.23 -12.53 -14.46
N GLY A 288 -0.77 -13.57 -15.06
CA GLY A 288 -1.14 -13.57 -16.48
C GLY A 288 -2.31 -14.53 -16.73
N ASP A 289 -2.85 -14.51 -17.92
CA ASP A 289 -3.87 -15.46 -18.32
C ASP A 289 -3.26 -16.85 -18.63
N ASN A 290 -4.07 -17.77 -19.15
CA ASN A 290 -3.63 -19.12 -19.48
C ASN A 290 -2.53 -19.18 -20.56
N SER A 291 -2.24 -18.07 -21.24
CA SER A 291 -1.15 -17.98 -22.25
C SER A 291 0.21 -17.66 -21.62
N MET A 292 0.26 -17.32 -20.33
CA MET A 292 1.50 -17.01 -19.61
C MET A 292 2.46 -18.19 -19.61
N THR A 293 3.70 -17.95 -20.00
CA THR A 293 4.74 -18.96 -20.11
C THR A 293 5.73 -18.90 -18.92
N LEU A 294 6.39 -20.02 -18.66
CA LEU A 294 7.45 -20.06 -17.64
C LEU A 294 8.61 -19.13 -18.01
N SER A 295 8.93 -19.02 -19.30
CA SER A 295 9.99 -18.11 -19.78
C SER A 295 9.67 -16.64 -19.48
N GLU A 296 8.42 -16.21 -19.59
CA GLU A 296 8.02 -14.84 -19.21
C GLU A 296 8.15 -14.58 -17.72
N VAL A 297 7.80 -15.55 -16.90
CA VAL A 297 7.92 -15.44 -15.44
C VAL A 297 9.39 -15.38 -15.01
N THR A 298 10.24 -16.28 -15.51
CA THR A 298 11.67 -16.30 -15.20
C THR A 298 12.36 -15.05 -15.71
N ARG A 299 12.03 -14.59 -16.93
CA ARG A 299 12.61 -13.35 -17.47
C ARG A 299 12.27 -12.12 -16.63
N SER A 300 11.03 -12.05 -16.09
CA SER A 300 10.65 -10.97 -15.16
C SER A 300 11.51 -10.96 -13.89
N ALA A 301 11.81 -12.13 -13.34
CA ALA A 301 12.65 -12.25 -12.15
C ALA A 301 14.14 -11.96 -12.44
N GLU A 302 14.64 -12.38 -13.59
CA GLU A 302 16.01 -12.13 -14.04
C GLU A 302 16.30 -10.63 -14.15
N ILE A 303 15.42 -9.87 -14.84
CA ILE A 303 15.58 -8.42 -15.02
C ILE A 303 15.69 -7.72 -13.66
N VAL A 304 14.85 -8.08 -12.70
CA VAL A 304 14.90 -7.49 -11.35
C VAL A 304 16.18 -7.89 -10.63
N SER A 305 16.61 -9.16 -10.75
CA SER A 305 17.84 -9.66 -10.12
C SER A 305 19.10 -8.94 -10.64
N GLU A 306 19.13 -8.56 -11.93
CA GLU A 306 20.24 -7.82 -12.54
C GLU A 306 20.35 -6.37 -12.02
N MET A 307 19.30 -5.81 -11.40
CA MET A 307 19.23 -4.40 -10.97
C MET A 307 19.50 -4.18 -9.48
N ILE A 308 19.55 -5.23 -8.68
CA ILE A 308 19.69 -5.17 -7.22
C ILE A 308 21.04 -5.74 -6.78
N ASP A 309 21.32 -5.73 -5.46
CA ASP A 309 22.56 -6.26 -4.91
C ASP A 309 22.74 -7.76 -5.23
N GLU A 310 23.95 -8.19 -5.56
CA GLU A 310 24.28 -9.58 -5.91
C GLU A 310 23.93 -10.58 -4.78
N ASN A 311 23.92 -10.11 -3.53
CA ASN A 311 23.57 -10.92 -2.35
C ASN A 311 22.11 -10.74 -1.91
N ALA A 312 21.29 -10.04 -2.72
CA ALA A 312 19.89 -9.83 -2.40
C ALA A 312 19.09 -11.15 -2.49
N TYR A 313 18.12 -11.28 -1.61
CA TYR A 313 17.18 -12.40 -1.68
C TYR A 313 16.08 -12.08 -2.69
N VAL A 314 15.99 -12.88 -3.75
CA VAL A 314 14.94 -12.76 -4.78
C VAL A 314 13.93 -13.87 -4.60
N PHE A 315 12.72 -13.51 -4.24
CA PHE A 315 11.56 -14.39 -4.22
C PHE A 315 10.71 -14.10 -5.45
N TRP A 316 10.21 -15.14 -6.10
CA TRP A 316 9.30 -14.96 -7.20
C TRP A 316 8.13 -15.94 -7.14
N GLY A 317 6.99 -15.49 -7.63
CA GLY A 317 5.76 -16.27 -7.68
C GLY A 317 5.00 -16.01 -8.97
N ALA A 318 4.13 -16.95 -9.33
CA ALA A 318 3.31 -16.84 -10.54
C ALA A 318 1.88 -17.30 -10.30
N ARG A 319 0.91 -16.55 -10.86
CA ARG A 319 -0.51 -16.86 -10.77
C ARG A 319 -1.18 -16.75 -12.13
N VAL A 320 -2.05 -17.71 -12.43
CA VAL A 320 -2.97 -17.59 -13.56
C VAL A 320 -4.22 -16.81 -13.12
N ASP A 321 -4.52 -15.76 -13.86
CA ASP A 321 -5.72 -14.94 -13.70
C ASP A 321 -6.40 -14.77 -15.08
N PRO A 322 -7.47 -15.53 -15.35
CA PRO A 322 -8.14 -15.46 -16.66
C PRO A 322 -8.71 -14.09 -17.01
N ALA A 323 -8.90 -13.20 -16.00
CA ALA A 323 -9.41 -11.84 -16.22
C ALA A 323 -8.39 -10.96 -16.97
N LEU A 324 -7.12 -11.33 -16.98
CA LEU A 324 -6.04 -10.54 -17.60
C LEU A 324 -5.99 -10.63 -19.13
N SER A 325 -6.69 -11.59 -19.75
CA SER A 325 -6.95 -11.65 -21.23
C SER A 325 -5.77 -11.18 -22.09
N GLY A 326 -4.67 -11.92 -22.16
CA GLY A 326 -3.46 -11.59 -22.93
C GLY A 326 -2.51 -10.60 -22.25
N MET A 327 -2.89 -9.99 -21.16
CA MET A 327 -2.01 -9.12 -20.37
C MET A 327 -1.16 -9.91 -19.38
N LEU A 328 0.01 -9.36 -19.08
CA LEU A 328 0.86 -9.80 -18.01
C LEU A 328 1.00 -8.65 -17.00
N LYS A 329 0.71 -8.92 -15.73
CA LYS A 329 0.85 -7.99 -14.61
C LYS A 329 2.00 -8.42 -13.74
N VAL A 330 2.93 -7.51 -13.49
CA VAL A 330 4.06 -7.72 -12.57
C VAL A 330 3.86 -6.83 -11.35
N THR A 331 3.92 -7.43 -10.17
CA THR A 331 3.97 -6.72 -8.89
C THR A 331 5.35 -6.92 -8.29
N LEU A 332 6.04 -5.81 -8.03
CA LEU A 332 7.38 -5.79 -7.44
C LEU A 332 7.34 -5.24 -6.02
N LEU A 333 8.04 -5.92 -5.12
CA LEU A 333 8.44 -5.38 -3.83
C LEU A 333 9.95 -5.40 -3.75
N LEU A 334 10.58 -4.23 -3.52
CA LEU A 334 12.03 -4.15 -3.29
C LEU A 334 12.24 -3.56 -1.90
N THR A 335 12.98 -4.27 -1.04
CA THR A 335 13.27 -3.82 0.34
C THR A 335 14.72 -3.36 0.45
N GLY A 336 14.97 -2.44 1.39
CA GLY A 336 16.30 -1.86 1.58
C GLY A 336 16.69 -0.84 0.51
N VAL A 337 15.71 -0.34 -0.27
CA VAL A 337 15.95 0.73 -1.24
C VAL A 337 16.31 2.04 -0.54
N ARG A 338 17.06 2.90 -1.24
CA ARG A 338 17.47 4.19 -0.71
C ARG A 338 16.44 5.26 -1.09
N SER A 339 15.96 6.00 -0.10
CA SER A 339 15.11 7.18 -0.31
C SER A 339 15.86 8.44 0.11
N PRO A 340 15.79 9.53 -0.66
CA PRO A 340 16.42 10.81 -0.31
C PRO A 340 16.01 11.31 1.09
N HIS A 341 14.75 11.09 1.48
CA HIS A 341 14.23 11.50 2.79
C HIS A 341 14.85 10.76 3.98
N LEU A 342 15.50 9.63 3.76
CA LEU A 342 16.07 8.81 4.83
C LEU A 342 17.60 8.74 4.80
N MET A 343 18.25 9.19 3.72
CA MET A 343 19.70 9.18 3.61
C MET A 343 20.39 10.30 4.40
N THR A 344 19.65 11.35 4.72
CA THR A 344 20.15 12.41 5.58
C THR A 344 19.89 12.05 7.04
N GLY A 345 20.78 11.23 7.59
CA GLY A 345 20.86 11.06 9.05
C GLY A 345 21.19 12.42 9.68
N TYR A 346 20.28 12.92 10.53
CA TYR A 346 20.35 14.17 11.28
C TYR A 346 20.20 15.47 10.46
N GLY A 347 19.00 15.99 10.54
CA GLY A 347 18.65 17.40 10.60
C GLY A 347 19.28 18.34 9.55
N LEU A 348 18.42 18.96 8.78
CA LEU A 348 18.66 20.03 7.83
C LEU A 348 19.17 19.52 6.47
N PHE A 349 18.22 19.35 5.55
CA PHE A 349 18.56 19.28 4.13
C PHE A 349 19.28 20.56 3.73
N PRO A 350 20.43 20.48 3.04
CA PRO A 350 20.88 21.62 2.27
C PRO A 350 19.80 21.89 1.21
N VAL A 351 19.29 23.09 1.16
CA VAL A 351 18.29 23.57 0.18
C VAL A 351 18.78 23.35 -1.26
N GLU A 352 20.05 23.08 -1.45
CA GLU A 352 20.75 22.89 -2.71
C GLU A 352 20.45 21.58 -3.44
N LEU A 353 19.93 20.53 -2.77
CA LEU A 353 19.54 19.28 -3.43
C LEU A 353 18.19 19.33 -4.16
N TYR A 354 17.44 20.43 -3.99
CA TYR A 354 16.16 20.63 -4.66
C TYR A 354 16.24 21.42 -5.97
N ASN A 355 17.43 21.89 -6.37
CA ASN A 355 17.67 22.56 -7.64
C ASN A 355 18.23 21.62 -8.70
N VAL A 356 17.82 20.37 -8.73
CA VAL A 356 18.05 19.53 -9.90
C VAL A 356 17.10 20.04 -10.97
N GLU A 357 17.63 20.77 -11.94
CA GLU A 357 16.94 21.10 -13.18
C GLU A 357 16.42 19.78 -13.77
N PRO A 358 15.19 19.74 -14.34
CA PRO A 358 14.70 18.55 -15.00
C PRO A 358 15.70 18.19 -16.10
N ASP A 359 16.27 16.99 -15.98
CA ASP A 359 17.24 16.47 -16.94
C ASP A 359 16.61 16.52 -18.34
N ALA A 360 17.23 17.24 -19.25
CA ALA A 360 16.75 17.49 -20.61
C ALA A 360 16.66 16.21 -21.50
N GLY A 361 16.83 15.02 -20.89
CA GLY A 361 16.74 13.72 -21.52
C GLY A 361 15.41 12.98 -21.33
N MET A 362 14.37 13.62 -20.76
CA MET A 362 13.10 12.94 -20.41
C MET A 362 12.01 12.99 -21.50
N GLU A 363 12.33 13.34 -22.74
CA GLU A 363 11.32 13.49 -23.81
C GLU A 363 10.76 12.18 -24.41
N GLU A 364 11.24 11.01 -24.03
CA GLU A 364 10.67 9.72 -24.48
C GLU A 364 10.26 8.79 -23.32
N ARG A 365 9.45 9.28 -22.40
CA ARG A 365 8.77 8.37 -21.48
C ARG A 365 7.47 7.89 -22.11
N LEU A 366 7.37 6.59 -22.34
CA LEU A 366 6.13 5.90 -22.73
C LEU A 366 4.97 6.33 -21.81
N PRO A 367 3.75 6.51 -22.32
CA PRO A 367 2.59 6.88 -21.51
C PRO A 367 2.43 5.86 -20.37
N ILE A 368 2.42 6.38 -19.15
CA ILE A 368 2.31 5.57 -17.94
C ILE A 368 0.85 5.15 -17.82
N ASP A 369 0.61 3.86 -17.91
CA ASP A 369 -0.70 3.29 -17.61
C ASP A 369 -0.91 3.26 -16.08
N LEU A 370 -1.59 4.27 -15.59
CA LEU A 370 -1.96 4.38 -14.17
C LEU A 370 -3.16 3.50 -13.80
N GLY A 371 -3.65 2.67 -14.71
CA GLY A 371 -4.88 1.88 -14.52
C GLY A 371 -6.15 2.75 -14.47
N LEU A 372 -6.12 3.95 -15.08
CA LEU A 372 -7.20 4.93 -15.06
C LEU A 372 -8.26 4.71 -16.16
N TYR A 373 -8.19 3.61 -16.90
CA TYR A 373 -9.12 3.31 -18.02
C TYR A 373 -10.60 3.17 -17.63
N GLN A 374 -10.95 3.28 -16.34
CA GLN A 374 -12.36 3.25 -15.90
C GLN A 374 -12.97 4.64 -15.65
N LEU A 375 -12.25 5.73 -15.93
CA LEU A 375 -12.77 7.09 -15.73
C LEU A 375 -13.27 7.76 -17.01
N GLU A 376 -13.32 7.06 -18.15
CA GLU A 376 -13.96 7.59 -19.35
C GLU A 376 -15.49 7.38 -19.32
N SER A 377 -16.16 8.49 -19.05
CA SER A 377 -17.49 8.92 -19.46
C SER A 377 -18.63 7.90 -19.51
N ASN A 378 -19.51 7.95 -18.54
CA ASN A 378 -20.93 7.85 -18.82
C ASN A 378 -21.49 9.28 -18.99
N ASP A 379 -21.54 9.76 -20.22
CA ASP A 379 -22.54 10.75 -20.66
C ASP A 379 -23.85 10.02 -21.04
#